data_5dccfc64945c3cd3404c884179e2cfd6
#
_entry.id   5dccfc64945c3cd3404c884179e2cfd6
#
_cell.length_a   1.000
_cell.length_b   1.000
_cell.length_c   1.000
_cell.angle_alpha   90.00
_cell.angle_beta   90.00
_cell.angle_gamma   90.00
#
_symmetry.space_group_name_H-M   'P 1'
#
loop_
_entity.id
_entity.type
_entity.pdbx_description
1 polymer ?
#
loop_
_entity_poly.entity_id
_entity_poly.type
_entity_poly.pdbx_seq_one_letter_code
_entity_poly.pdbx_strand_id
1 'polypeptide(L)'
;MRIAFTVETTPYPQPRPRIVRRHAFEPRRITEYKNIIRTFAKIHMRGLEPCGNLVQVDITIRRNKKIGSHNFGDVDNHVKAVLDALNGVCYRDDALVVKLVAVKEATTNEGVDIIVTDEF
;
A
#
# COMPACT_ATOMS: atom_id res chain seq x y z
N MET A 1 -14.12 -10.63 7.74
CA MET A 1 -13.70 -10.27 6.39
C MET A 1 -12.21 -10.50 6.24
N ARG A 2 -11.80 -11.19 5.21
CA ARG A 2 -10.40 -11.32 4.84
C ARG A 2 -10.28 -11.21 3.33
N ILE A 3 -9.47 -10.27 2.85
CA ILE A 3 -9.15 -10.18 1.43
C ILE A 3 -7.63 -10.27 1.27
N ALA A 4 -7.21 -10.98 0.23
CA ALA A 4 -5.80 -11.14 -0.10
C ALA A 4 -5.65 -11.02 -1.62
N PHE A 5 -4.71 -10.20 -2.05
CA PHE A 5 -4.45 -10.02 -3.48
C PHE A 5 -3.02 -9.59 -3.73
N THR A 6 -2.57 -9.82 -4.95
CA THR A 6 -1.25 -9.42 -5.44
C THR A 6 -1.42 -8.47 -6.60
N VAL A 7 -0.63 -7.41 -6.60
CA VAL A 7 -0.56 -6.46 -7.71
C VAL A 7 0.83 -6.54 -8.32
N GLU A 8 0.90 -6.99 -9.57
CA GLU A 8 2.17 -7.09 -10.31
C GLU A 8 2.49 -5.75 -10.98
N THR A 9 3.17 -4.91 -10.24
CA THR A 9 3.60 -3.57 -10.65
C THR A 9 4.87 -3.21 -9.92
N THR A 10 5.62 -2.26 -10.42
CA THR A 10 6.78 -1.74 -9.70
C THR A 10 6.29 -0.94 -8.48
N PRO A 11 6.62 -1.36 -7.24
CA PRO A 11 6.26 -0.59 -6.07
C PRO A 11 7.07 0.69 -5.96
N TYR A 12 6.44 1.74 -5.43
CA TYR A 12 7.10 3.01 -5.15
C TYR A 12 6.83 3.44 -3.72
N PRO A 13 7.86 3.90 -2.97
CA PRO A 13 7.64 4.46 -1.66
C PRO A 13 7.00 5.85 -1.78
N GLN A 14 6.15 6.19 -0.80
CA GLN A 14 5.59 7.53 -0.71
C GLN A 14 6.75 8.51 -0.46
N PRO A 15 6.96 9.52 -1.32
CA PRO A 15 7.99 10.51 -1.06
C PRO A 15 7.58 11.43 0.08
N ARG A 16 8.57 12.06 0.72
CA ARG A 16 8.27 13.12 1.67
C ARG A 16 7.54 14.26 0.95
N PRO A 17 6.53 14.88 1.58
CA PRO A 17 5.82 15.98 0.97
C PRO A 17 6.79 17.09 0.54
N ARG A 18 6.69 17.51 -0.71
CA ARG A 18 7.37 18.70 -1.22
C ARG A 18 6.36 19.82 -1.28
N ILE A 19 6.67 20.93 -0.65
CA ILE A 19 5.84 22.13 -0.71
C ILE A 19 6.51 23.10 -1.66
N VAL A 20 5.84 23.40 -2.79
CA VAL A 20 6.27 24.39 -3.75
C VAL A 20 5.18 25.46 -3.81
N ARG A 21 5.53 26.71 -3.54
CA ARG A 21 4.58 27.83 -3.55
C ARG A 21 3.31 27.56 -2.73
N ARG A 22 3.46 26.96 -1.53
CA ARG A 22 2.37 26.58 -0.61
C ARG A 22 1.45 25.46 -1.11
N HIS A 23 1.86 24.71 -2.13
CA HIS A 23 1.12 23.56 -2.61
C HIS A 23 1.91 22.27 -2.35
N ALA A 24 1.23 21.26 -1.78
CA ALA A 24 1.80 19.93 -1.68
C ALA A 24 1.85 19.32 -3.09
N PHE A 25 2.99 18.68 -3.41
CA PHE A 25 3.20 18.03 -4.70
C PHE A 25 3.43 16.53 -4.52
N GLU A 26 2.68 15.71 -5.25
CA GLU A 26 2.88 14.27 -5.30
C GLU A 26 3.30 13.89 -6.73
N PRO A 27 4.42 13.15 -6.90
CA PRO A 27 4.83 12.68 -8.23
C PRO A 27 3.75 11.82 -8.88
N ARG A 28 3.56 11.98 -10.18
CA ARG A 28 2.54 11.27 -10.96
C ARG A 28 2.63 9.74 -10.82
N ARG A 29 3.84 9.18 -10.85
CA ARG A 29 4.02 7.72 -10.74
C ARG A 29 3.52 7.15 -9.40
N ILE A 30 3.59 7.92 -8.32
CA ILE A 30 3.07 7.52 -7.02
C ILE A 30 1.54 7.51 -7.05
N THR A 31 0.94 8.54 -7.62
CA THR A 31 -0.52 8.62 -7.80
C THR A 31 -1.03 7.46 -8.65
N GLU A 32 -0.35 7.18 -9.76
CA GLU A 32 -0.69 6.05 -10.64
C GLU A 32 -0.56 4.71 -9.92
N TYR A 33 0.52 4.51 -9.18
CA TYR A 33 0.74 3.31 -8.39
C TYR A 33 -0.37 3.09 -7.36
N LYS A 34 -0.72 4.12 -6.60
CA LYS A 34 -1.83 4.03 -5.64
C LYS A 34 -3.15 3.72 -6.33
N ASN A 35 -3.41 4.31 -7.49
CA ASN A 35 -4.64 4.06 -8.25
C ASN A 35 -4.72 2.63 -8.75
N ILE A 36 -3.61 2.02 -9.15
CA ILE A 36 -3.55 0.61 -9.54
C ILE A 36 -3.93 -0.28 -8.34
N ILE A 37 -3.32 -0.05 -7.17
CA ILE A 37 -3.63 -0.81 -5.96
C ILE A 37 -5.11 -0.64 -5.59
N ARG A 38 -5.61 0.59 -5.65
CA ARG A 38 -7.01 0.89 -5.32
C ARG A 38 -7.98 0.16 -6.24
N THR A 39 -7.67 0.09 -7.52
CA THR A 39 -8.48 -0.64 -8.50
C THR A 39 -8.55 -2.13 -8.17
N PHE A 40 -7.40 -2.76 -7.89
CA PHE A 40 -7.36 -4.17 -7.49
C PHE A 40 -8.09 -4.41 -6.15
N ALA A 41 -7.92 -3.50 -5.20
CA ALA A 41 -8.63 -3.58 -3.92
C ALA A 41 -10.14 -3.55 -4.11
N LYS A 42 -10.66 -2.65 -4.94
CA LYS A 42 -12.09 -2.57 -5.25
C LYS A 42 -12.61 -3.86 -5.87
N ILE A 43 -11.86 -4.44 -6.79
CA ILE A 43 -12.24 -5.72 -7.42
C ILE A 43 -12.35 -6.82 -6.35
N HIS A 44 -11.38 -6.91 -5.45
CA HIS A 44 -11.36 -7.94 -4.41
C HIS A 44 -12.36 -7.70 -3.28
N MET A 45 -12.76 -6.46 -3.07
CA MET A 45 -13.86 -6.14 -2.13
C MET A 45 -15.23 -6.57 -2.66
N ARG A 46 -15.38 -6.78 -3.96
CA ARG A 46 -16.60 -7.33 -4.59
C ARG A 46 -17.87 -6.58 -4.19
N GLY A 47 -17.81 -5.26 -4.15
CA GLY A 47 -18.94 -4.42 -3.79
C GLY A 47 -19.22 -4.33 -2.28
N LEU A 48 -18.37 -4.93 -1.43
CA LEU A 48 -18.49 -4.77 0.01
C LEU A 48 -18.19 -3.33 0.41
N GLU A 49 -18.89 -2.84 1.42
CA GLU A 49 -18.58 -1.57 2.05
C GLU A 49 -17.22 -1.62 2.73
N PRO A 50 -16.49 -0.50 2.80
CA PRO A 50 -15.25 -0.44 3.57
C PRO A 50 -15.47 -0.91 5.00
N CYS A 51 -14.55 -1.75 5.52
CA CYS A 51 -14.67 -2.31 6.85
C CYS A 51 -14.65 -1.21 7.92
N GLY A 52 -15.60 -1.27 8.87
CA GLY A 52 -15.70 -0.35 9.99
C GLY A 52 -15.11 -0.89 11.30
N ASN A 53 -14.55 -2.10 11.28
CA ASN A 53 -13.90 -2.74 12.43
C ASN A 53 -12.41 -2.46 12.44
N LEU A 54 -11.75 -2.75 13.57
CA LEU A 54 -10.28 -2.77 13.62
C LEU A 54 -9.75 -3.82 12.65
N VAL A 55 -8.68 -3.52 11.93
CA VAL A 55 -8.10 -4.41 10.91
C VAL A 55 -6.61 -4.61 11.13
N GLN A 56 -6.15 -5.76 10.64
CA GLN A 56 -4.74 -6.06 10.42
C GLN A 56 -4.46 -5.95 8.92
N VAL A 57 -3.31 -5.37 8.57
CA VAL A 57 -2.82 -5.32 7.20
C VAL A 57 -1.45 -5.94 7.12
N ASP A 58 -1.28 -6.90 6.21
CA ASP A 58 0.01 -7.52 5.90
C ASP A 58 0.42 -7.08 4.50
N ILE A 59 1.65 -6.59 4.36
CA ILE A 59 2.18 -6.05 3.11
C ILE A 59 3.55 -6.66 2.85
N THR A 60 3.74 -7.21 1.66
CA THR A 60 5.05 -7.62 1.16
C THR A 60 5.38 -6.79 -0.06
N ILE A 61 6.50 -6.05 0.01
CA ILE A 61 6.99 -5.21 -1.08
C ILE A 61 8.12 -5.93 -1.79
N ARG A 62 7.92 -6.25 -3.07
CA ARG A 62 8.91 -6.97 -3.88
C ARG A 62 9.49 -6.04 -4.92
N ARG A 63 10.81 -5.81 -4.87
CA ARG A 63 11.52 -4.97 -5.84
C ARG A 63 12.81 -5.63 -6.30
N ASN A 64 13.16 -5.38 -7.55
CA ASN A 64 14.47 -5.78 -8.09
C ASN A 64 15.52 -4.72 -7.73
N LYS A 65 15.73 -4.56 -6.44
CA LYS A 65 16.67 -3.63 -5.83
C LYS A 65 17.37 -4.32 -4.67
N LYS A 66 18.57 -3.84 -4.33
CA LYS A 66 19.33 -4.39 -3.21
C LYS A 66 18.65 -4.04 -1.89
N ILE A 67 18.45 -5.03 -1.01
CA ILE A 67 17.96 -4.81 0.35
C ILE A 67 18.94 -3.92 1.11
N GLY A 68 18.39 -2.93 1.82
CA GLY A 68 19.20 -1.97 2.58
C GLY A 68 19.73 -0.80 1.75
N SER A 69 19.49 -0.77 0.45
CA SER A 69 19.86 0.35 -0.39
C SER A 69 18.79 1.44 -0.39
N HIS A 70 19.20 2.69 -0.58
CA HIS A 70 18.25 3.80 -0.74
C HIS A 70 17.34 3.63 -1.96
N ASN A 71 17.81 2.92 -2.98
CA ASN A 71 17.03 2.67 -4.20
C ASN A 71 15.82 1.77 -3.96
N PHE A 72 15.87 0.89 -2.95
CA PHE A 72 14.70 0.09 -2.59
C PHE A 72 13.61 0.97 -1.97
N GLY A 73 13.98 1.90 -1.16
CA GLY A 73 13.07 2.75 -0.38
C GLY A 73 12.84 2.20 1.03
N ASP A 74 12.50 3.10 1.94
CA ASP A 74 12.25 2.76 3.34
C ASP A 74 10.91 2.03 3.49
N VAL A 75 10.87 1.06 4.39
CA VAL A 75 9.66 0.25 4.59
C VAL A 75 8.45 1.09 5.01
N ASP A 76 8.63 2.08 5.86
CA ASP A 76 7.55 2.94 6.32
C ASP A 76 6.95 3.78 5.17
N ASN A 77 7.78 4.27 4.26
CA ASN A 77 7.30 5.02 3.09
C ASN A 77 6.56 4.13 2.10
N HIS A 78 6.99 2.87 1.94
CA HIS A 78 6.25 1.89 1.14
C HIS A 78 4.89 1.57 1.76
N VAL A 79 4.86 1.36 3.07
CA VAL A 79 3.62 1.09 3.81
C VAL A 79 2.65 2.26 3.66
N LYS A 80 3.13 3.49 3.80
CA LYS A 80 2.29 4.67 3.68
C LYS A 80 1.58 4.74 2.32
N ALA A 81 2.30 4.45 1.24
CA ALA A 81 1.71 4.45 -0.10
C ALA A 81 0.59 3.42 -0.21
N VAL A 82 0.79 2.21 0.31
CA VAL A 82 -0.20 1.13 0.27
C VAL A 82 -1.41 1.47 1.14
N LEU A 83 -1.20 1.89 2.39
CA LEU A 83 -2.31 2.24 3.29
C LEU A 83 -3.15 3.38 2.75
N ASP A 84 -2.52 4.39 2.14
CA ASP A 84 -3.24 5.49 1.50
C ASP A 84 -4.11 4.98 0.33
N ALA A 85 -3.59 4.04 -0.45
CA ALA A 85 -4.34 3.44 -1.55
C ALA A 85 -5.58 2.67 -1.08
N LEU A 86 -5.47 1.95 0.05
CA LEU A 86 -6.55 1.13 0.60
C LEU A 86 -7.58 1.95 1.38
N ASN A 87 -7.23 3.16 1.78
CA ASN A 87 -8.09 4.01 2.62
C ASN A 87 -9.40 4.35 1.89
N GLY A 88 -10.51 4.11 2.58
CA GLY A 88 -11.84 4.32 2.00
C GLY A 88 -12.31 3.21 1.07
N VAL A 89 -11.50 2.18 0.84
CA VAL A 89 -11.85 1.02 0.01
C VAL A 89 -11.93 -0.26 0.85
N CYS A 90 -10.85 -0.63 1.51
CA CYS A 90 -10.80 -1.84 2.35
C CYS A 90 -11.23 -1.56 3.79
N TYR A 91 -11.02 -0.36 4.26
CA TYR A 91 -11.43 0.10 5.59
C TYR A 91 -11.86 1.57 5.48
N ARG A 92 -12.70 2.01 6.42
CA ARG A 92 -13.25 3.38 6.38
C ARG A 92 -12.18 4.45 6.58
N ASP A 93 -11.20 4.15 7.44
CA ASP A 93 -10.11 5.07 7.77
C ASP A 93 -8.90 4.24 8.21
N ASP A 94 -7.70 4.70 7.89
CA ASP A 94 -6.46 4.05 8.29
C ASP A 94 -6.24 4.06 9.83
N ALA A 95 -6.97 4.90 10.56
CA ALA A 95 -7.03 4.84 12.02
C ALA A 95 -7.50 3.47 12.55
N LEU A 96 -8.21 2.69 11.73
CA LEU A 96 -8.67 1.34 12.07
C LEU A 96 -7.57 0.29 11.95
N VAL A 97 -6.46 0.61 11.30
CA VAL A 97 -5.32 -0.31 11.18
C VAL A 97 -4.58 -0.34 12.51
N VAL A 98 -4.74 -1.43 13.26
CA VAL A 98 -4.15 -1.59 14.60
C VAL A 98 -3.01 -2.60 14.65
N LYS A 99 -2.88 -3.40 13.59
CA LYS A 99 -1.77 -4.35 13.44
C LYS A 99 -1.28 -4.30 12.00
N LEU A 100 0.04 -4.19 11.86
CA LEU A 100 0.68 -4.05 10.56
C LEU A 100 1.90 -4.95 10.52
N VAL A 101 1.98 -5.79 9.49
CA VAL A 101 3.17 -6.57 9.19
C VAL A 101 3.65 -6.15 7.80
N ALA A 102 4.89 -5.71 7.71
CA ALA A 102 5.45 -5.25 6.44
C ALA A 102 6.83 -5.85 6.23
N VAL A 103 7.06 -6.37 5.04
CA VAL A 103 8.32 -7.04 4.65
C VAL A 103 8.77 -6.49 3.30
N LYS A 104 10.08 -6.24 3.18
CA LYS A 104 10.72 -5.95 1.89
C LYS A 104 11.43 -7.20 1.40
N GLU A 105 11.22 -7.56 0.14
CA GLU A 105 11.89 -8.68 -0.52
C GLU A 105 12.59 -8.21 -1.79
N ALA A 106 13.86 -8.59 -1.95
CA ALA A 106 14.62 -8.37 -3.18
C ALA A 106 14.37 -9.53 -4.13
N THR A 107 13.78 -9.26 -5.27
CA THR A 107 13.43 -10.28 -6.26
C THR A 107 13.26 -9.65 -7.64
N THR A 108 13.39 -10.45 -8.69
CA THR A 108 13.12 -10.00 -10.06
C THR A 108 11.62 -9.93 -10.37
N ASN A 109 10.78 -10.56 -9.53
CA ASN A 109 9.32 -10.54 -9.69
C ASN A 109 8.70 -9.41 -8.87
N GLU A 110 8.75 -8.21 -9.39
CA GLU A 110 8.28 -7.01 -8.70
C GLU A 110 6.77 -7.01 -8.49
N GLY A 111 6.33 -6.52 -7.34
CA GLY A 111 4.92 -6.41 -7.01
C GLY A 111 4.69 -6.13 -5.55
N VAL A 112 3.42 -6.11 -5.17
CA VAL A 112 3.00 -5.95 -3.78
C VAL A 112 1.94 -6.99 -3.46
N ASP A 113 2.11 -7.68 -2.32
CA ASP A 113 1.14 -8.63 -1.79
C ASP A 113 0.46 -8.00 -0.59
N ILE A 114 -0.86 -8.03 -0.55
CA ILE A 114 -1.65 -7.33 0.45
C ILE A 114 -2.69 -8.29 1.03
N ILE A 115 -2.78 -8.33 2.37
CA ILE A 115 -3.84 -9.03 3.09
C ILE A 115 -4.47 -8.03 4.06
N VAL A 116 -5.78 -7.91 4.03
CA VAL A 116 -6.55 -7.10 4.99
C VAL A 116 -7.57 -8.00 5.65
N THR A 117 -7.60 -8.00 6.98
CA THR A 117 -8.56 -8.80 7.74
C THR A 117 -8.99 -8.10 9.01
N ASP A 118 -10.26 -8.29 9.40
CA ASP A 118 -10.77 -7.93 10.72
C ASP A 118 -10.88 -9.18 11.66
N GLU A 119 -10.42 -10.31 11.17
CA GLU A 119 -10.41 -11.60 11.87
C GLU A 119 -8.99 -11.93 12.33
N PHE A 120 -8.61 -11.41 13.49
CA PHE A 120 -7.27 -11.67 14.01
C PHE A 120 -7.22 -11.62 15.55
#